data_9f5c275e628e27cd9e09c7dbf936873b
#
_entry.id   9f5c275e628e27cd9e09c7dbf936873b
#
_cell.length_a   1.000
_cell.length_b   1.000
_cell.length_c   1.000
_cell.angle_alpha   90.00
_cell.angle_beta   90.00
_cell.angle_gamma   90.00
#
_symmetry.space_group_name_H-M   'P 1'
#
loop_
_entity.id
_entity.type
_entity.pdbx_description
1 polymer ?
#
loop_
_entity_poly.entity_id
_entity_poly.type
_entity_poly.pdbx_seq_one_letter_code
_entity_poly.pdbx_strand_id
1 'polypeptide(L)'
;VVLYGSKEAENQNGFMSREYTTIMKAVCCIIVILVHIPAAYTNRLQDAMGSFAYVCVTLFFLMSAYGMSLSKERRRNYMQHFWRNRLAALLIPQLLINICSTIWVYINTQKEYASLFHINNYVVVLLGYCFWFWLVYQGRRWYGHRIANTLLVGGVIISSLGSYFFMEKDANYWCYERWGLVWGVLLYLFLPEIKKRVCPSKNRILLFGVLSLVLGVAYLYFKTVFFWGEYLLKVVLGVVLITLLFILSSKRTLGNRVADYLGDISYEVYLSHGFVMGVIEWFHPELSSGVFILSTVIITICFSAAVHTVGKVLVKWCRA
;
A
#
# COMPACT_ATOMS: atom_id res chain seq x y z
N VAL A 1 -19.65 3.48 -1.71
CA VAL A 1 -19.49 2.80 -0.41
C VAL A 1 -18.61 3.63 0.53
N VAL A 2 -17.38 4.03 0.15
CA VAL A 2 -16.41 4.70 1.04
C VAL A 2 -16.87 6.08 1.54
N LEU A 3 -17.59 6.83 0.72
CA LEU A 3 -18.12 8.15 1.08
C LEU A 3 -19.48 8.08 1.80
N TYR A 4 -20.11 6.91 1.80
CA TYR A 4 -21.40 6.72 2.50
C TYR A 4 -21.18 6.83 4.01
N GLY A 5 -21.94 7.69 4.65
CA GLY A 5 -21.78 7.99 6.08
C GLY A 5 -20.66 8.96 6.44
N SER A 6 -19.87 9.47 5.44
CA SER A 6 -18.87 10.49 5.70
C SER A 6 -19.53 11.84 6.04
N LYS A 7 -19.02 12.48 7.09
CA LYS A 7 -19.47 13.82 7.52
C LYS A 7 -18.32 14.82 7.39
N GLU A 8 -18.64 16.09 7.26
CA GLU A 8 -17.62 17.13 7.41
C GLU A 8 -17.12 17.13 8.86
N ALA A 9 -15.81 17.14 9.02
CA ALA A 9 -15.18 17.20 10.33
C ALA A 9 -14.69 18.63 10.59
N GLU A 10 -15.15 19.21 11.67
CA GLU A 10 -14.57 20.44 12.18
C GLU A 10 -13.08 20.22 12.53
N ASN A 11 -12.23 21.18 12.16
CA ASN A 11 -10.81 21.21 12.53
C ASN A 11 -9.96 19.99 12.13
N GLN A 12 -10.34 19.22 11.10
CA GLN A 12 -9.57 18.06 10.62
C GLN A 12 -9.30 16.97 11.71
N ASN A 13 -10.16 16.84 12.70
CA ASN A 13 -9.95 15.91 13.81
C ASN A 13 -9.83 14.45 13.37
N GLY A 14 -10.45 14.07 12.24
CA GLY A 14 -10.37 12.72 11.67
C GLY A 14 -9.15 12.48 10.77
N PHE A 15 -8.43 13.52 10.32
CA PHE A 15 -7.33 13.36 9.38
C PHE A 15 -6.16 12.58 9.99
N MET A 16 -5.73 11.52 9.28
CA MET A 16 -4.70 10.58 9.73
C MET A 16 -5.04 9.82 11.03
N SER A 17 -6.30 9.78 11.43
CA SER A 17 -6.78 8.85 12.45
C SER A 17 -6.64 7.39 11.98
N ARG A 18 -6.84 6.44 12.90
CA ARG A 18 -6.84 5.01 12.55
C ARG A 18 -7.95 4.72 11.51
N GLU A 19 -9.15 5.21 11.74
CA GLU A 19 -10.31 5.03 10.87
C GLU A 19 -10.03 5.59 9.48
N TYR A 20 -9.49 6.81 9.39
CA TYR A 20 -9.08 7.43 8.13
C TYR A 20 -8.10 6.55 7.35
N THR A 21 -7.02 6.12 8.01
CA THR A 21 -5.98 5.30 7.36
C THR A 21 -6.51 3.91 6.97
N THR A 22 -7.42 3.33 7.74
CA THR A 22 -8.07 2.05 7.45
C THR A 22 -8.92 2.17 6.18
N ILE A 23 -9.73 3.21 6.06
CA ILE A 23 -10.57 3.43 4.88
C ILE A 23 -9.75 3.72 3.62
N MET A 24 -8.66 4.50 3.74
CA MET A 24 -7.75 4.71 2.61
C MET A 24 -7.16 3.39 2.10
N LYS A 25 -6.83 2.45 2.99
CA LYS A 25 -6.40 1.10 2.59
C LYS A 25 -7.50 0.33 1.88
N ALA A 26 -8.76 0.43 2.32
CA ALA A 26 -9.89 -0.19 1.65
C ALA A 26 -10.04 0.28 0.20
N VAL A 27 -9.90 1.59 -0.05
CA VAL A 27 -9.91 2.15 -1.41
C VAL A 27 -8.75 1.59 -2.24
N CYS A 28 -7.55 1.66 -1.69
CA CYS A 28 -6.35 1.22 -2.38
C CYS A 28 -6.39 -0.27 -2.75
N CYS A 29 -6.88 -1.15 -1.88
CA CYS A 29 -6.90 -2.57 -2.17
C CYS A 29 -7.89 -2.93 -3.29
N ILE A 30 -9.03 -2.25 -3.39
CA ILE A 30 -9.97 -2.45 -4.51
C ILE A 30 -9.35 -1.96 -5.82
N ILE A 31 -8.70 -0.80 -5.82
CA ILE A 31 -8.01 -0.29 -7.02
C ILE A 31 -6.90 -1.26 -7.46
N VAL A 32 -6.14 -1.81 -6.50
CA VAL A 32 -5.09 -2.80 -6.80
C VAL A 32 -5.65 -4.07 -7.42
N ILE A 33 -6.78 -4.60 -6.95
CA ILE A 33 -7.45 -5.74 -7.63
C ILE A 33 -7.76 -5.37 -9.08
N LEU A 34 -8.47 -4.26 -9.28
CA LEU A 34 -8.93 -3.84 -10.61
C LEU A 34 -7.77 -3.65 -11.60
N VAL A 35 -6.64 -3.13 -11.15
CA VAL A 35 -5.44 -2.92 -11.98
C VAL A 35 -4.82 -4.23 -12.45
N HIS A 36 -4.93 -5.29 -11.68
CA HIS A 36 -4.34 -6.59 -12.03
C HIS A 36 -5.30 -7.48 -12.85
N ILE A 37 -6.53 -7.03 -13.13
CA ILE A 37 -7.48 -7.77 -13.94
C ILE A 37 -7.32 -7.37 -15.42
N PRO A 38 -6.76 -8.22 -16.29
CA PRO A 38 -6.56 -7.89 -17.71
C PRO A 38 -7.86 -7.50 -18.42
N ALA A 39 -8.97 -8.17 -18.09
CA ALA A 39 -10.29 -7.89 -18.64
C ALA A 39 -10.83 -6.47 -18.31
N ALA A 40 -10.25 -5.78 -17.32
CA ALA A 40 -10.60 -4.39 -17.02
C ALA A 40 -9.96 -3.39 -18.01
N TYR A 41 -8.94 -3.81 -18.76
CA TYR A 41 -8.20 -2.97 -19.72
C TYR A 41 -8.66 -3.21 -21.15
N THR A 42 -9.89 -2.86 -21.45
CA THR A 42 -10.47 -3.09 -22.79
C THR A 42 -10.19 -1.96 -23.78
N ASN A 43 -9.71 -0.81 -23.30
CA ASN A 43 -9.39 0.35 -24.15
C ASN A 43 -8.25 1.20 -23.56
N ARG A 44 -7.72 2.11 -24.42
CA ARG A 44 -6.58 2.99 -24.07
C ARG A 44 -6.84 3.89 -22.85
N LEU A 45 -8.07 4.30 -22.60
CA LEU A 45 -8.40 5.15 -21.44
C LEU A 45 -8.28 4.36 -20.13
N GLN A 46 -8.78 3.13 -20.12
CA GLN A 46 -8.65 2.24 -18.96
C GLN A 46 -7.19 1.89 -18.67
N ASP A 47 -6.40 1.60 -19.69
CA ASP A 47 -4.95 1.37 -19.56
C ASP A 47 -4.23 2.61 -19.01
N ALA A 48 -4.57 3.79 -19.54
CA ALA A 48 -4.03 5.05 -19.03
C ALA A 48 -4.37 5.25 -17.54
N MET A 49 -5.63 5.03 -17.14
CA MET A 49 -6.04 5.11 -15.72
C MET A 49 -5.31 4.08 -14.85
N GLY A 50 -5.14 2.87 -15.32
CA GLY A 50 -4.37 1.81 -14.64
C GLY A 50 -2.91 2.20 -14.39
N SER A 51 -2.33 2.99 -15.29
CA SER A 51 -0.94 3.49 -15.14
C SER A 51 -0.72 4.33 -13.87
N PHE A 52 -1.77 4.84 -13.21
CA PHE A 52 -1.68 5.62 -11.97
C PHE A 52 -1.85 4.77 -10.70
N ALA A 53 -2.14 3.49 -10.82
CA ALA A 53 -2.43 2.63 -9.67
C ALA A 53 -1.24 2.39 -8.73
N TYR A 54 -0.02 2.63 -9.19
CA TYR A 54 1.18 2.61 -8.34
C TYR A 54 1.05 3.55 -7.11
N VAL A 55 0.23 4.61 -7.22
CA VAL A 55 -0.06 5.53 -6.10
C VAL A 55 -0.70 4.79 -4.93
N CYS A 56 -1.47 3.72 -5.17
CA CYS A 56 -2.07 2.91 -4.11
C CYS A 56 -1.00 2.15 -3.31
N VAL A 57 0.00 1.58 -3.97
CA VAL A 57 1.13 0.91 -3.29
C VAL A 57 1.96 1.93 -2.52
N THR A 58 2.20 3.11 -3.12
CA THR A 58 2.86 4.24 -2.44
C THR A 58 2.12 4.64 -1.17
N LEU A 59 0.77 4.70 -1.20
CA LEU A 59 -0.05 4.97 -0.02
C LEU A 59 0.04 3.86 1.04
N PHE A 60 0.09 2.59 0.65
CA PHE A 60 0.31 1.50 1.60
C PHE A 60 1.65 1.63 2.32
N PHE A 61 2.73 1.95 1.60
CA PHE A 61 4.03 2.22 2.20
C PHE A 61 3.99 3.45 3.11
N LEU A 62 3.35 4.54 2.68
CA LEU A 62 3.20 5.76 3.48
C LEU A 62 2.50 5.48 4.81
N MET A 63 1.35 4.79 4.76
CA MET A 63 0.60 4.45 5.97
C MET A 63 1.38 3.50 6.88
N SER A 64 2.18 2.59 6.31
CA SER A 64 3.02 1.67 7.07
C SER A 64 4.13 2.42 7.82
N ALA A 65 4.86 3.31 7.16
CA ALA A 65 5.92 4.10 7.77
C ALA A 65 5.39 5.09 8.81
N TYR A 66 4.28 5.79 8.50
CA TYR A 66 3.58 6.67 9.43
C TYR A 66 3.14 5.91 10.70
N GLY A 67 2.47 4.76 10.50
CA GLY A 67 1.98 3.94 11.61
C GLY A 67 3.09 3.36 12.48
N MET A 68 4.25 2.99 11.91
CA MET A 68 5.41 2.53 12.67
C MET A 68 6.02 3.66 13.50
N SER A 69 6.22 4.83 12.90
CA SER A 69 6.76 6.01 13.58
C SER A 69 5.86 6.45 14.75
N LEU A 70 4.55 6.51 14.52
CA LEU A 70 3.56 6.84 15.53
C LEU A 70 3.48 5.78 16.66
N SER A 71 3.54 4.50 16.32
CA SER A 71 3.48 3.40 17.29
C SER A 71 4.72 3.38 18.19
N LYS A 72 5.88 3.66 17.64
CA LYS A 72 7.13 3.75 18.38
C LYS A 72 7.11 4.89 19.40
N GLU A 73 6.49 6.02 19.07
CA GLU A 73 6.37 7.15 20.01
C GLU A 73 5.35 6.85 21.12
N ARG A 74 4.20 6.26 20.76
CA ARG A 74 3.09 6.05 21.70
C ARG A 74 3.26 4.84 22.61
N ARG A 75 4.06 3.84 22.24
CA ARG A 75 4.19 2.58 22.97
C ARG A 75 5.58 2.42 23.57
N ARG A 76 5.69 2.45 24.91
CA ARG A 76 6.96 2.37 25.65
C ARG A 76 7.83 1.16 25.25
N ASN A 77 7.24 0.00 25.07
CA ASN A 77 7.96 -1.25 24.78
C ASN A 77 7.88 -1.68 23.31
N TYR A 78 7.58 -0.74 22.39
CA TYR A 78 7.37 -1.06 20.98
C TYR A 78 8.56 -1.78 20.35
N MET A 79 9.78 -1.32 20.60
CA MET A 79 10.99 -1.89 20.00
C MET A 79 11.37 -3.26 20.54
N GLN A 80 11.03 -3.57 21.80
CA GLN A 80 11.31 -4.88 22.41
C GLN A 80 10.55 -6.02 21.73
N HIS A 81 9.30 -5.76 21.32
CA HIS A 81 8.44 -6.73 20.64
C HIS A 81 8.30 -6.46 19.15
N PHE A 82 9.16 -5.61 18.59
CA PHE A 82 9.04 -5.12 17.22
C PHE A 82 9.01 -6.29 16.21
N TRP A 83 10.03 -7.13 16.21
CA TRP A 83 10.15 -8.21 15.26
C TRP A 83 9.06 -9.26 15.42
N ARG A 84 8.79 -9.70 16.63
CA ARG A 84 7.71 -10.65 16.91
C ARG A 84 6.37 -10.13 16.34
N ASN A 85 6.06 -8.88 16.59
CA ASN A 85 4.81 -8.28 16.12
C ASN A 85 4.78 -8.06 14.59
N ARG A 86 5.89 -7.72 13.98
CA ARG A 86 5.98 -7.45 12.54
C ARG A 86 5.99 -8.73 11.73
N LEU A 87 6.82 -9.70 12.09
CA LEU A 87 6.88 -10.98 11.40
C LEU A 87 5.55 -11.73 11.49
N ALA A 88 4.94 -11.80 12.68
CA ALA A 88 3.63 -12.41 12.83
C ALA A 88 2.57 -11.73 11.95
N ALA A 89 2.54 -10.39 11.91
CA ALA A 89 1.53 -9.67 11.14
C ALA A 89 1.72 -9.75 9.61
N LEU A 90 2.95 -9.90 9.14
CA LEU A 90 3.25 -9.91 7.71
C LEU A 90 3.33 -11.34 7.15
N LEU A 91 3.96 -12.26 7.86
CA LEU A 91 4.24 -13.59 7.32
C LEU A 91 3.12 -14.60 7.55
N ILE A 92 2.32 -14.48 8.63
CA ILE A 92 1.24 -15.44 8.88
C ILE A 92 0.16 -15.38 7.79
N PRO A 93 -0.39 -14.22 7.41
CA PRO A 93 -1.34 -14.15 6.29
C PRO A 93 -0.74 -14.63 4.97
N GLN A 94 0.52 -14.26 4.69
CA GLN A 94 1.24 -14.72 3.50
C GLN A 94 1.37 -16.25 3.47
N LEU A 95 1.77 -16.87 4.57
CA LEU A 95 1.91 -18.33 4.67
C LEU A 95 0.57 -19.04 4.48
N LEU A 96 -0.52 -18.53 5.06
CA LEU A 96 -1.85 -19.13 4.89
C LEU A 96 -2.28 -19.10 3.41
N ILE A 97 -2.06 -17.99 2.72
CA ILE A 97 -2.37 -17.86 1.28
C ILE A 97 -1.48 -18.82 0.47
N ASN A 98 -0.18 -18.89 0.77
CA ASN A 98 0.74 -19.80 0.10
C ASN A 98 0.34 -21.28 0.29
N ILE A 99 -0.10 -21.67 1.49
CA ILE A 99 -0.62 -23.02 1.75
C ILE A 99 -1.82 -23.31 0.85
N CYS A 100 -2.81 -22.42 0.81
CA CYS A 100 -3.99 -22.58 -0.04
C CYS A 100 -3.60 -22.66 -1.53
N SER A 101 -2.72 -21.79 -1.98
CA SER A 101 -2.23 -21.76 -3.36
C SER A 101 -1.45 -23.05 -3.72
N THR A 102 -0.58 -23.52 -2.83
CA THR A 102 0.20 -24.75 -3.04
C THR A 102 -0.71 -25.97 -3.13
N ILE A 103 -1.67 -26.11 -2.21
CA ILE A 103 -2.64 -27.21 -2.23
C ILE A 103 -3.44 -27.19 -3.52
N TRP A 104 -3.93 -26.00 -3.92
CA TRP A 104 -4.72 -25.86 -5.12
C TRP A 104 -3.94 -26.23 -6.40
N VAL A 105 -2.69 -25.75 -6.53
CA VAL A 105 -1.82 -26.06 -7.67
C VAL A 105 -1.51 -27.56 -7.71
N TYR A 106 -1.16 -28.16 -6.57
CA TYR A 106 -0.87 -29.59 -6.48
C TYR A 106 -2.05 -30.45 -6.94
N ILE A 107 -3.27 -30.16 -6.47
CA ILE A 107 -4.48 -30.91 -6.81
C ILE A 107 -4.81 -30.78 -8.30
N ASN A 108 -4.72 -29.59 -8.88
CA ASN A 108 -5.23 -29.33 -10.24
C ASN A 108 -4.17 -29.51 -11.34
N THR A 109 -2.89 -29.34 -11.04
CA THR A 109 -1.83 -29.40 -12.06
C THR A 109 -0.85 -30.55 -11.85
N GLN A 110 -0.87 -31.19 -10.70
CA GLN A 110 0.11 -32.22 -10.26
C GLN A 110 1.58 -31.73 -10.37
N LYS A 111 1.80 -30.44 -10.46
CA LYS A 111 3.14 -29.85 -10.45
C LYS A 111 3.55 -29.52 -9.03
N GLU A 112 4.81 -29.78 -8.70
CA GLU A 112 5.38 -29.25 -7.46
C GLU A 112 5.38 -27.72 -7.55
N TYR A 113 4.63 -27.08 -6.67
CA TYR A 113 4.65 -25.62 -6.59
C TYR A 113 5.86 -25.20 -5.77
N ALA A 114 6.70 -24.43 -6.40
CA ALA A 114 8.06 -24.18 -5.96
C ALA A 114 8.19 -23.43 -4.63
N SER A 115 7.15 -22.93 -3.98
CA SER A 115 7.43 -22.32 -2.69
C SER A 115 6.25 -21.99 -1.79
N LEU A 116 6.00 -22.90 -0.88
CA LEU A 116 5.29 -22.61 0.37
C LEU A 116 5.85 -21.35 1.08
N PHE A 117 7.12 -21.07 0.93
CA PHE A 117 7.85 -19.96 1.54
C PHE A 117 8.07 -18.78 0.59
N HIS A 118 7.36 -18.71 -0.52
CA HIS A 118 7.42 -17.53 -1.40
C HIS A 118 6.95 -16.28 -0.64
N ILE A 119 7.76 -15.23 -0.63
CA ILE A 119 7.42 -13.95 -0.02
C ILE A 119 7.11 -12.97 -1.13
N ASN A 120 5.93 -12.38 -1.09
CA ASN A 120 5.52 -11.34 -2.03
C ASN A 120 6.51 -10.16 -2.02
N ASN A 121 6.84 -9.63 -3.19
CA ASN A 121 7.83 -8.56 -3.35
C ASN A 121 7.52 -7.31 -2.52
N TYR A 122 6.24 -6.95 -2.36
CA TYR A 122 5.82 -5.88 -1.47
C TYR A 122 6.23 -6.16 -0.01
N VAL A 123 6.04 -7.40 0.44
CA VAL A 123 6.40 -7.82 1.81
C VAL A 123 7.92 -7.79 1.99
N VAL A 124 8.69 -8.20 0.97
CA VAL A 124 10.17 -8.12 1.00
C VAL A 124 10.62 -6.68 1.22
N VAL A 125 10.10 -5.74 0.43
CA VAL A 125 10.45 -4.31 0.57
C VAL A 125 10.04 -3.78 1.95
N LEU A 126 8.85 -4.15 2.43
CA LEU A 126 8.37 -3.71 3.74
C LEU A 126 9.19 -4.32 4.89
N LEU A 127 9.61 -5.58 4.80
CA LEU A 127 10.52 -6.21 5.77
C LEU A 127 11.90 -5.55 5.75
N GLY A 128 12.43 -5.22 4.57
CA GLY A 128 13.67 -4.46 4.43
C GLY A 128 13.59 -3.09 5.12
N TYR A 129 12.45 -2.40 4.94
CA TYR A 129 12.20 -1.15 5.68
C TYR A 129 12.05 -1.38 7.19
N CYS A 130 11.38 -2.44 7.63
CA CYS A 130 11.29 -2.79 9.04
C CYS A 130 12.68 -3.03 9.64
N PHE A 131 13.56 -3.71 8.91
CA PHE A 131 14.95 -3.94 9.34
C PHE A 131 15.71 -2.63 9.46
N TRP A 132 15.64 -1.76 8.45
CA TRP A 132 16.28 -0.44 8.48
C TRP A 132 15.75 0.44 9.62
N PHE A 133 14.45 0.47 9.79
CA PHE A 133 13.78 1.18 10.89
C PHE A 133 14.28 0.70 12.25
N TRP A 134 14.33 -0.62 12.45
CA TRP A 134 14.80 -1.22 13.70
C TRP A 134 16.26 -0.88 13.96
N LEU A 135 17.13 -1.06 12.96
CA LEU A 135 18.57 -0.76 13.06
C LEU A 135 18.83 0.71 13.45
N VAL A 136 18.19 1.63 12.73
CA VAL A 136 18.33 3.06 12.97
C VAL A 136 17.87 3.43 14.39
N TYR A 137 16.77 2.86 14.86
CA TYR A 137 16.28 3.20 16.21
C TYR A 137 17.02 2.48 17.33
N GLN A 138 17.67 1.36 17.10
CA GLN A 138 18.63 0.77 18.06
C GLN A 138 19.84 1.68 18.25
N GLY A 139 20.38 2.24 17.20
CA GLY A 139 21.51 3.18 17.25
C GLY A 139 21.15 4.59 17.76
N ARG A 140 19.87 4.94 17.89
CA ARG A 140 19.41 6.30 18.23
C ARG A 140 20.02 6.87 19.51
N ARG A 141 20.29 6.06 20.49
CA ARG A 141 20.93 6.47 21.75
C ARG A 141 22.34 7.04 21.54
N TRP A 142 23.01 6.69 20.43
CA TRP A 142 24.35 7.13 20.11
C TRP A 142 24.37 8.46 19.34
N TYR A 143 23.40 8.71 18.47
CA TYR A 143 23.41 9.86 17.56
C TYR A 143 22.17 10.76 17.65
N GLY A 144 21.21 10.42 18.48
CA GLY A 144 20.02 11.24 18.75
C GLY A 144 18.92 11.18 17.68
N HIS A 145 17.82 11.89 17.94
CA HIS A 145 16.59 11.82 17.15
C HIS A 145 16.71 12.39 15.73
N ARG A 146 17.39 13.52 15.57
CA ARG A 146 17.49 14.19 14.26
C ARG A 146 18.25 13.33 13.28
N ILE A 147 19.41 12.82 13.70
CA ILE A 147 20.26 11.96 12.85
C ILE A 147 19.51 10.65 12.55
N ALA A 148 18.81 10.05 13.53
CA ALA A 148 17.98 8.86 13.30
C ALA A 148 16.96 9.07 12.17
N ASN A 149 16.21 10.16 12.21
CA ASN A 149 15.22 10.46 11.17
C ASN A 149 15.87 10.74 9.80
N THR A 150 17.00 11.44 9.77
CA THR A 150 17.77 11.68 8.54
C THR A 150 18.30 10.36 7.95
N LEU A 151 18.86 9.48 8.77
CA LEU A 151 19.32 8.15 8.35
C LEU A 151 18.15 7.29 7.84
N LEU A 152 17.00 7.35 8.52
CA LEU A 152 15.82 6.59 8.09
C LEU A 152 15.35 7.02 6.71
N VAL A 153 15.19 8.32 6.49
CA VAL A 153 14.80 8.89 5.19
C VAL A 153 15.86 8.65 4.12
N GLY A 154 17.12 8.96 4.42
CA GLY A 154 18.26 8.81 3.50
C GLY A 154 18.45 7.37 3.04
N GLY A 155 18.39 6.40 3.95
CA GLY A 155 18.49 4.98 3.62
C GLY A 155 17.39 4.48 2.69
N VAL A 156 16.14 4.96 2.87
CA VAL A 156 15.05 4.62 1.94
C VAL A 156 15.30 5.24 0.55
N ILE A 157 15.75 6.51 0.47
CA ILE A 157 16.06 7.16 -0.79
C ILE A 157 17.19 6.42 -1.51
N ILE A 158 18.26 6.08 -0.82
CA ILE A 158 19.39 5.31 -1.38
C ILE A 158 18.90 3.93 -1.85
N SER A 159 18.08 3.24 -1.06
CA SER A 159 17.48 1.96 -1.44
C SER A 159 16.59 2.08 -2.68
N SER A 160 15.82 3.15 -2.82
CA SER A 160 14.95 3.42 -3.97
C SER A 160 15.78 3.65 -5.24
N LEU A 161 16.77 4.55 -5.18
CA LEU A 161 17.67 4.85 -6.29
C LEU A 161 18.56 3.65 -6.64
N GLY A 162 19.10 2.96 -5.64
CA GLY A 162 19.91 1.77 -5.84
C GLY A 162 19.12 0.66 -6.55
N SER A 163 17.86 0.44 -6.15
CA SER A 163 16.97 -0.48 -6.84
C SER A 163 16.77 -0.10 -8.31
N TYR A 164 16.55 1.16 -8.59
CA TYR A 164 16.33 1.64 -9.95
C TYR A 164 17.56 1.47 -10.85
N PHE A 165 18.76 1.80 -10.35
CA PHE A 165 19.97 1.84 -11.19
C PHE A 165 20.72 0.51 -11.27
N PHE A 166 20.64 -0.33 -10.23
CA PHE A 166 21.51 -1.51 -10.11
C PHE A 166 20.75 -2.85 -10.14
N MET A 167 19.42 -2.86 -10.06
CA MET A 167 18.66 -4.09 -10.19
C MET A 167 18.08 -4.22 -11.61
N GLU A 168 17.95 -5.45 -12.09
CA GLU A 168 17.25 -5.74 -13.34
C GLU A 168 15.79 -5.23 -13.26
N LYS A 169 15.23 -4.88 -14.44
CA LYS A 169 13.86 -4.30 -14.48
C LYS A 169 12.83 -5.18 -13.80
N ASP A 170 12.96 -6.50 -13.93
CA ASP A 170 12.04 -7.45 -13.32
C ASP A 170 12.26 -7.64 -11.81
N ALA A 171 13.43 -7.27 -11.29
CA ALA A 171 13.82 -7.36 -9.89
C ALA A 171 13.83 -6.01 -9.17
N ASN A 172 13.50 -4.93 -9.86
CA ASN A 172 13.59 -3.56 -9.34
C ASN A 172 12.39 -3.17 -8.43
N TYR A 173 11.81 -4.11 -7.76
CA TYR A 173 10.61 -4.10 -6.96
C TYR A 173 10.29 -2.76 -6.31
N TRP A 174 9.19 -2.12 -6.76
CA TRP A 174 8.62 -0.94 -6.11
C TRP A 174 9.62 0.19 -5.86
N CYS A 175 10.55 0.44 -6.80
CA CYS A 175 11.63 1.41 -6.59
C CYS A 175 11.11 2.83 -6.32
N TYR A 176 10.16 3.35 -7.11
CA TYR A 176 9.56 4.67 -6.93
C TYR A 176 8.47 4.68 -5.88
N GLU A 177 7.74 3.59 -5.64
CA GLU A 177 6.72 3.50 -4.59
C GLU A 177 7.33 3.54 -3.18
N ARG A 178 8.61 3.16 -3.02
CA ARG A 178 9.34 3.29 -1.74
C ARG A 178 9.36 4.71 -1.21
N TRP A 179 9.18 5.72 -2.06
CA TRP A 179 9.01 7.09 -1.60
C TRP A 179 7.82 7.28 -0.67
N GLY A 180 6.82 6.42 -0.74
CA GLY A 180 5.75 6.36 0.25
C GLY A 180 6.28 6.19 1.68
N LEU A 181 7.35 5.39 1.88
CA LEU A 181 7.99 5.25 3.19
C LEU A 181 8.62 6.56 3.66
N VAL A 182 9.30 7.29 2.77
CA VAL A 182 9.85 8.64 3.06
C VAL A 182 8.73 9.58 3.46
N TRP A 183 7.67 9.65 2.65
CA TRP A 183 6.54 10.56 2.91
C TRP A 183 5.79 10.19 4.18
N GLY A 184 5.72 8.91 4.53
CA GLY A 184 5.12 8.46 5.79
C GLY A 184 5.90 8.93 7.02
N VAL A 185 7.24 8.91 6.98
CA VAL A 185 8.09 9.46 8.03
C VAL A 185 7.95 10.98 8.10
N LEU A 186 8.01 11.67 6.95
CA LEU A 186 7.84 13.13 6.91
C LEU A 186 6.45 13.56 7.38
N LEU A 187 5.41 12.84 7.00
CA LEU A 187 4.05 13.08 7.48
C LEU A 187 3.96 12.96 9.01
N TYR A 188 4.61 11.95 9.59
CA TYR A 188 4.68 11.81 11.05
C TYR A 188 5.39 12.99 11.71
N LEU A 189 6.56 13.39 11.18
CA LEU A 189 7.38 14.46 11.77
C LEU A 189 6.73 15.85 11.68
N PHE A 190 6.04 16.11 10.58
CA PHE A 190 5.49 17.43 10.26
C PHE A 190 3.96 17.45 10.23
N LEU A 191 3.30 16.51 10.91
CA LEU A 191 1.84 16.38 10.88
C LEU A 191 1.08 17.69 11.21
N PRO A 192 1.46 18.48 12.24
CA PRO A 192 0.78 19.74 12.56
C PRO A 192 0.87 20.75 11.42
N GLU A 193 2.05 20.89 10.82
CA GLU A 193 2.32 21.82 9.71
C GLU A 193 1.60 21.36 8.44
N ILE A 194 1.60 20.05 8.17
CA ILE A 194 0.92 19.46 7.03
C ILE A 194 -0.60 19.64 7.16
N LYS A 195 -1.17 19.42 8.34
CA LYS A 195 -2.60 19.68 8.60
C LYS A 195 -3.00 21.11 8.23
N LYS A 196 -2.21 22.11 8.61
CA LYS A 196 -2.47 23.52 8.26
C LYS A 196 -2.44 23.75 6.73
N ARG A 197 -1.54 23.08 6.01
CA ARG A 197 -1.35 23.24 4.55
C ARG A 197 -2.33 22.42 3.72
N VAL A 198 -2.73 21.26 4.20
CA VAL A 198 -3.64 20.31 3.52
C VAL A 198 -5.11 20.71 3.68
N CYS A 199 -5.42 21.84 4.35
CA CYS A 199 -6.78 22.34 4.48
C CYS A 199 -7.41 22.61 3.10
N PRO A 200 -8.62 22.10 2.80
CA PRO A 200 -9.27 22.31 1.53
C PRO A 200 -9.61 23.78 1.34
N SER A 201 -9.20 24.31 0.19
CA SER A 201 -9.61 25.63 -0.33
C SER A 201 -9.75 25.52 -1.84
N LYS A 202 -10.62 26.33 -2.46
CA LYS A 202 -10.83 26.32 -3.91
C LYS A 202 -9.49 26.47 -4.67
N ASN A 203 -8.64 27.39 -4.26
CA ASN A 203 -7.35 27.64 -4.92
C ASN A 203 -6.39 26.45 -4.80
N ARG A 204 -6.34 25.77 -3.65
CA ARG A 204 -5.48 24.60 -3.46
C ARG A 204 -5.99 23.40 -4.25
N ILE A 205 -7.29 23.14 -4.24
CA ILE A 205 -7.90 22.07 -5.03
C ILE A 205 -7.63 22.32 -6.51
N LEU A 206 -7.83 23.55 -6.99
CA LEU A 206 -7.54 23.90 -8.38
C LEU A 206 -6.07 23.75 -8.71
N LEU A 207 -5.17 24.29 -7.88
CA LEU A 207 -3.71 24.19 -8.08
C LEU A 207 -3.25 22.72 -8.18
N PHE A 208 -3.56 21.91 -7.18
CA PHE A 208 -3.15 20.49 -7.18
C PHE A 208 -3.90 19.64 -8.20
N GLY A 209 -5.14 20.02 -8.54
CA GLY A 209 -5.89 19.39 -9.63
C GLY A 209 -5.25 19.65 -11.00
N VAL A 210 -4.95 20.91 -11.31
CA VAL A 210 -4.25 21.27 -12.56
C VAL A 210 -2.87 20.66 -12.61
N LEU A 211 -2.11 20.70 -11.50
CA LEU A 211 -0.78 20.12 -11.44
C LEU A 211 -0.83 18.58 -11.63
N SER A 212 -1.82 17.90 -11.04
CA SER A 212 -2.04 16.46 -11.25
C SER A 212 -2.35 16.14 -12.71
N LEU A 213 -3.16 16.97 -13.36
CA LEU A 213 -3.50 16.80 -14.77
C LEU A 213 -2.28 16.99 -15.67
N VAL A 214 -1.54 18.09 -15.49
CA VAL A 214 -0.36 18.40 -16.29
C VAL A 214 0.71 17.32 -16.13
N LEU A 215 1.03 16.96 -14.90
CA LEU A 215 2.02 15.90 -14.63
C LEU A 215 1.52 14.52 -15.09
N GLY A 216 0.21 14.26 -14.98
CA GLY A 216 -0.39 13.02 -15.47
C GLY A 216 -0.28 12.89 -16.98
N VAL A 217 -0.60 13.94 -17.72
CA VAL A 217 -0.41 13.97 -19.18
C VAL A 217 1.07 13.82 -19.53
N ALA A 218 1.95 14.59 -18.88
CA ALA A 218 3.39 14.46 -19.10
C ALA A 218 3.88 13.02 -18.82
N TYR A 219 3.38 12.38 -17.76
CA TYR A 219 3.73 11.00 -17.45
C TYR A 219 3.29 10.03 -18.57
N LEU A 220 2.11 10.14 -19.11
CA LEU A 220 1.64 9.27 -20.21
C LEU A 220 2.52 9.40 -21.45
N TYR A 221 3.04 10.59 -21.73
CA TYR A 221 3.95 10.82 -22.88
C TYR A 221 5.39 10.38 -22.60
N PHE A 222 5.92 10.62 -21.39
CA PHE A 222 7.32 10.44 -21.08
C PHE A 222 7.61 9.22 -20.21
N LYS A 223 6.63 8.37 -19.93
CA LYS A 223 6.77 7.22 -19.02
C LYS A 223 7.89 6.21 -19.39
N THR A 224 8.35 6.23 -20.64
CA THR A 224 9.44 5.36 -21.12
C THR A 224 10.80 6.05 -21.16
N VAL A 225 10.87 7.37 -20.86
CA VAL A 225 12.15 8.11 -20.83
C VAL A 225 12.91 7.73 -19.59
N PHE A 226 14.12 7.20 -19.81
CA PHE A 226 14.99 6.73 -18.73
C PHE A 226 15.14 7.76 -17.63
N PHE A 227 15.04 7.35 -16.39
CA PHE A 227 15.10 8.09 -15.14
C PHE A 227 14.06 9.22 -15.02
N TRP A 228 13.94 10.13 -15.97
CA TRP A 228 13.02 11.28 -15.88
C TRP A 228 11.56 10.87 -15.92
N GLY A 229 11.18 10.04 -16.88
CA GLY A 229 9.80 9.56 -17.06
C GLY A 229 9.50 8.33 -16.19
N GLU A 230 10.38 7.34 -16.26
CA GLU A 230 10.18 6.05 -15.57
C GLU A 230 10.23 6.17 -14.04
N TYR A 231 11.01 7.10 -13.50
CA TYR A 231 11.24 7.21 -12.06
C TYR A 231 10.83 8.57 -11.50
N LEU A 232 11.52 9.66 -11.88
CA LEU A 232 11.34 10.95 -11.23
C LEU A 232 9.93 11.52 -11.41
N LEU A 233 9.37 11.43 -12.61
CA LEU A 233 8.03 11.91 -12.89
C LEU A 233 6.97 11.14 -12.10
N LYS A 234 7.14 9.82 -11.93
CA LYS A 234 6.27 9.01 -11.06
C LYS A 234 6.35 9.44 -9.58
N VAL A 235 7.55 9.69 -9.08
CA VAL A 235 7.75 10.17 -7.70
C VAL A 235 7.04 11.50 -7.49
N VAL A 236 7.27 12.48 -8.37
CA VAL A 236 6.66 13.81 -8.28
C VAL A 236 5.14 13.74 -8.43
N LEU A 237 4.65 13.02 -9.45
CA LEU A 237 3.22 12.82 -9.66
C LEU A 237 2.56 12.11 -8.48
N GLY A 238 3.22 11.11 -7.92
CA GLY A 238 2.73 10.38 -6.75
C GLY A 238 2.49 11.28 -5.54
N VAL A 239 3.45 12.17 -5.19
CA VAL A 239 3.26 13.09 -4.07
C VAL A 239 2.18 14.13 -4.35
N VAL A 240 2.04 14.59 -5.59
CA VAL A 240 1.01 15.55 -5.98
C VAL A 240 -0.38 14.92 -5.87
N LEU A 241 -0.58 13.71 -6.39
CA LEU A 241 -1.84 12.97 -6.31
C LEU A 241 -2.23 12.65 -4.86
N ILE A 242 -1.26 12.20 -4.05
CA ILE A 242 -1.50 11.93 -2.62
C ILE A 242 -1.84 13.22 -1.88
N THR A 243 -1.18 14.33 -2.19
CA THR A 243 -1.48 15.63 -1.59
C THR A 243 -2.88 16.11 -1.97
N LEU A 244 -3.27 15.97 -3.24
CA LEU A 244 -4.63 16.27 -3.69
C LEU A 244 -5.67 15.42 -2.95
N LEU A 245 -5.44 14.12 -2.84
CA LEU A 245 -6.31 13.21 -2.08
C LEU A 245 -6.44 13.64 -0.62
N PHE A 246 -5.34 14.03 0.01
CA PHE A 246 -5.35 14.53 1.39
C PHE A 246 -6.10 15.87 1.52
N ILE A 247 -5.94 16.79 0.58
CA ILE A 247 -6.70 18.06 0.56
C ILE A 247 -8.20 17.75 0.48
N LEU A 248 -8.63 16.88 -0.44
CA LEU A 248 -10.04 16.55 -0.65
C LEU A 248 -10.66 15.82 0.55
N SER A 249 -9.89 15.02 1.26
CA SER A 249 -10.38 14.15 2.35
C SER A 249 -10.09 14.69 3.76
N SER A 250 -9.26 15.73 3.92
CA SER A 250 -8.78 16.19 5.25
C SER A 250 -9.87 16.69 6.20
N LYS A 251 -10.95 17.24 5.66
CA LYS A 251 -12.12 17.71 6.43
C LYS A 251 -13.26 16.70 6.50
N ARG A 252 -13.01 15.43 6.15
CA ARG A 252 -14.04 14.40 6.23
C ARG A 252 -13.73 13.41 7.32
N THR A 253 -14.71 13.13 8.17
CA THR A 253 -14.72 11.91 8.96
C THR A 253 -15.14 10.79 8.02
N LEU A 254 -14.18 9.96 7.66
CA LEU A 254 -14.45 8.75 6.89
C LEU A 254 -14.86 7.68 7.88
N GLY A 255 -15.96 6.98 7.65
CA GLY A 255 -16.38 5.89 8.53
C GLY A 255 -17.70 5.28 8.11
N ASN A 256 -17.62 4.05 7.63
CA ASN A 256 -18.73 3.12 7.68
C ASN A 256 -18.18 1.72 7.95
N ARG A 257 -19.00 0.85 8.57
CA ARG A 257 -18.58 -0.49 9.00
C ARG A 257 -18.01 -1.34 7.86
N VAL A 258 -18.52 -1.17 6.64
CA VAL A 258 -18.06 -1.94 5.47
C VAL A 258 -16.66 -1.49 5.05
N ALA A 259 -16.42 -0.19 4.93
CA ALA A 259 -15.12 0.34 4.56
C ALA A 259 -14.06 0.09 5.64
N ASP A 260 -14.43 0.16 6.92
CA ASP A 260 -13.55 -0.20 8.03
C ASP A 260 -13.14 -1.69 7.95
N TYR A 261 -14.11 -2.58 7.73
CA TYR A 261 -13.82 -4.00 7.60
C TYR A 261 -12.94 -4.31 6.38
N LEU A 262 -13.24 -3.73 5.22
CA LEU A 262 -12.40 -3.87 4.02
C LEU A 262 -10.98 -3.34 4.24
N GLY A 263 -10.82 -2.26 4.98
CA GLY A 263 -9.53 -1.72 5.33
C GLY A 263 -8.75 -2.61 6.29
N ASP A 264 -9.43 -3.25 7.24
CA ASP A 264 -8.80 -4.20 8.16
C ASP A 264 -8.28 -5.45 7.44
N ILE A 265 -9.01 -5.96 6.44
CA ILE A 265 -8.60 -7.13 5.61
C ILE A 265 -7.77 -6.75 4.37
N SER A 266 -7.47 -5.46 4.17
CA SER A 266 -6.85 -4.94 2.94
C SER A 266 -5.51 -5.58 2.59
N TYR A 267 -4.77 -6.04 3.59
CA TYR A 267 -3.50 -6.72 3.41
C TYR A 267 -3.68 -8.12 2.82
N GLU A 268 -4.60 -8.88 3.35
CA GLU A 268 -4.96 -10.21 2.83
C GLU A 268 -5.55 -10.12 1.43
N VAL A 269 -6.38 -9.09 1.17
CA VAL A 269 -6.91 -8.80 -0.19
C VAL A 269 -5.75 -8.53 -1.16
N TYR A 270 -4.79 -7.69 -0.75
CA TYR A 270 -3.61 -7.42 -1.57
C TYR A 270 -2.78 -8.67 -1.87
N LEU A 271 -2.63 -9.58 -0.91
CA LEU A 271 -1.83 -10.79 -1.09
C LEU A 271 -2.54 -11.87 -1.91
N SER A 272 -3.87 -11.96 -1.85
CA SER A 272 -4.63 -13.09 -2.37
C SER A 272 -5.24 -12.87 -3.75
N HIS A 273 -5.37 -11.61 -4.22
CA HIS A 273 -6.10 -11.31 -5.45
C HIS A 273 -5.55 -12.04 -6.69
N GLY A 274 -4.22 -12.13 -6.82
CA GLY A 274 -3.59 -12.85 -7.94
C GLY A 274 -3.88 -14.35 -7.92
N PHE A 275 -3.85 -14.97 -6.74
CA PHE A 275 -4.24 -16.37 -6.57
C PHE A 275 -5.70 -16.61 -6.95
N VAL A 276 -6.61 -15.77 -6.46
CA VAL A 276 -8.05 -15.88 -6.77
C VAL A 276 -8.32 -15.69 -8.26
N MET A 277 -7.66 -14.73 -8.93
CA MET A 277 -7.76 -14.56 -10.39
C MET A 277 -7.36 -15.82 -11.13
N GLY A 278 -6.20 -16.39 -10.80
CA GLY A 278 -5.74 -17.63 -11.43
C GLY A 278 -6.69 -18.80 -11.23
N VAL A 279 -7.34 -18.91 -10.06
CA VAL A 279 -8.38 -19.93 -9.80
C VAL A 279 -9.60 -19.71 -10.68
N ILE A 280 -10.10 -18.47 -10.81
CA ILE A 280 -11.25 -18.15 -11.65
C ILE A 280 -10.96 -18.42 -13.13
N GLU A 281 -9.79 -18.01 -13.62
CA GLU A 281 -9.35 -18.25 -14.99
C GLU A 281 -9.24 -19.74 -15.31
N TRP A 282 -8.78 -20.54 -14.35
CA TRP A 282 -8.66 -21.99 -14.51
C TRP A 282 -10.00 -22.69 -14.69
N PHE A 283 -10.99 -22.33 -13.86
CA PHE A 283 -12.31 -22.98 -13.92
C PHE A 283 -13.24 -22.40 -14.97
N HIS A 284 -13.09 -21.14 -15.29
CA HIS A 284 -14.02 -20.39 -16.16
C HIS A 284 -13.28 -19.44 -17.10
N PRO A 285 -12.48 -19.95 -18.06
CA PRO A 285 -11.70 -19.11 -18.98
C PRO A 285 -12.58 -18.26 -19.91
N GLU A 286 -13.88 -18.62 -20.06
CA GLU A 286 -14.82 -17.99 -21.00
C GLU A 286 -15.77 -16.96 -20.34
N LEU A 287 -15.49 -16.55 -19.10
CA LEU A 287 -16.34 -15.55 -18.44
C LEU A 287 -16.31 -14.20 -19.17
N SER A 288 -17.46 -13.57 -19.30
CA SER A 288 -17.51 -12.18 -19.75
C SER A 288 -16.74 -11.27 -18.80
N SER A 289 -16.12 -10.22 -19.34
CA SER A 289 -15.26 -9.30 -18.57
C SER A 289 -15.96 -8.75 -17.32
N GLY A 290 -17.22 -8.38 -17.41
CA GLY A 290 -17.98 -7.86 -16.25
C GLY A 290 -18.18 -8.89 -15.15
N VAL A 291 -18.52 -10.14 -15.53
CA VAL A 291 -18.68 -11.25 -14.57
C VAL A 291 -17.34 -11.61 -13.96
N PHE A 292 -16.27 -11.67 -14.76
CA PHE A 292 -14.92 -11.94 -14.27
C PHE A 292 -14.46 -10.90 -13.22
N ILE A 293 -14.63 -9.61 -13.52
CA ILE A 293 -14.27 -8.52 -12.60
C ILE A 293 -15.06 -8.64 -11.30
N LEU A 294 -16.39 -8.81 -11.38
CA LEU A 294 -17.25 -8.89 -10.21
C LEU A 294 -16.94 -10.13 -9.36
N SER A 295 -16.76 -11.29 -10.00
CA SER A 295 -16.40 -12.55 -9.33
C SER A 295 -15.04 -12.42 -8.64
N THR A 296 -14.02 -11.85 -9.31
CA THR A 296 -12.70 -11.63 -8.74
C THR A 296 -12.79 -10.77 -7.49
N VAL A 297 -13.50 -9.64 -7.53
CA VAL A 297 -13.63 -8.75 -6.37
C VAL A 297 -14.34 -9.45 -5.22
N ILE A 298 -15.49 -10.10 -5.47
CA ILE A 298 -16.28 -10.75 -4.42
C ILE A 298 -15.52 -11.93 -3.80
N ILE A 299 -14.98 -12.83 -4.63
CA ILE A 299 -14.30 -14.03 -4.15
C ILE A 299 -13.02 -13.65 -3.40
N THR A 300 -12.26 -12.65 -3.90
CA THR A 300 -11.07 -12.15 -3.19
C THR A 300 -11.43 -11.61 -1.81
N ILE A 301 -12.49 -10.82 -1.67
CA ILE A 301 -12.93 -10.30 -0.38
C ILE A 301 -13.36 -11.44 0.56
N CYS A 302 -14.16 -12.40 0.09
CA CYS A 302 -14.60 -13.54 0.90
C CYS A 302 -13.43 -14.43 1.34
N PHE A 303 -12.52 -14.75 0.43
CA PHE A 303 -11.31 -15.53 0.74
C PHE A 303 -10.41 -14.80 1.74
N SER A 304 -10.16 -13.51 1.52
CA SER A 304 -9.37 -12.67 2.42
C SER A 304 -9.98 -12.56 3.81
N ALA A 305 -11.31 -12.48 3.92
CA ALA A 305 -12.01 -12.48 5.19
C ALA A 305 -11.79 -13.79 5.98
N ALA A 306 -11.82 -14.93 5.30
CA ALA A 306 -11.51 -16.23 5.91
C ALA A 306 -10.05 -16.29 6.37
N VAL A 307 -9.09 -15.93 5.50
CA VAL A 307 -7.66 -15.85 5.85
C VAL A 307 -7.40 -14.91 7.02
N HIS A 308 -8.03 -13.75 7.03
CA HIS A 308 -7.91 -12.77 8.13
C HIS A 308 -8.40 -13.35 9.46
N THR A 309 -9.53 -14.04 9.45
CA THR A 309 -10.12 -14.64 10.67
C THR A 309 -9.18 -15.66 11.28
N VAL A 310 -8.66 -16.59 10.47
CA VAL A 310 -7.67 -17.59 10.91
C VAL A 310 -6.35 -16.93 11.30
N GLY A 311 -5.85 -16.04 10.45
CA GLY A 311 -4.60 -15.32 10.66
C GLY A 311 -4.59 -14.51 11.96
N LYS A 312 -5.71 -13.87 12.31
CA LYS A 312 -5.85 -13.09 13.55
C LYS A 312 -5.68 -13.94 14.81
N VAL A 313 -6.18 -15.18 14.79
CA VAL A 313 -6.00 -16.14 15.90
C VAL A 313 -4.53 -16.53 16.01
N LEU A 314 -3.91 -16.94 14.90
CA LEU A 314 -2.50 -17.35 14.88
C LEU A 314 -1.56 -16.20 15.27
N VAL A 315 -1.80 -15.00 14.74
CA VAL A 315 -1.03 -13.79 15.12
C VAL A 315 -1.15 -13.49 16.61
N LYS A 316 -2.34 -13.67 17.20
CA LYS A 316 -2.53 -13.50 18.66
C LYS A 316 -1.69 -14.51 19.43
N TRP A 317 -1.67 -15.78 19.03
CA TRP A 317 -0.86 -16.82 19.67
C TRP A 317 0.65 -16.52 19.58
N CYS A 318 1.13 -16.13 18.41
CA CYS A 318 2.55 -15.75 18.25
C CYS A 318 2.96 -14.51 19.05
N ARG A 319 2.01 -13.68 19.47
CA ARG A 319 2.28 -12.47 20.25
C ARG A 319 2.15 -12.65 21.77
N ALA A 320 1.45 -13.69 22.19
CA ALA A 320 1.40 -14.09 23.59
C ALA A 320 2.77 -14.61 24.08
#